data_23ae6be09d135ce4eca411cd53105a13
#
_entry.id   23ae6be09d135ce4eca411cd53105a13
#
_cell.length_a   1.000
_cell.length_b   1.000
_cell.length_c   1.000
_cell.angle_alpha   90.00
_cell.angle_beta   90.00
_cell.angle_gamma   90.00
#
_symmetry.space_group_name_H-M   'P 1'
#
loop_
_entity.id
_entity.type
_entity.pdbx_description
1 polymer ?
#
loop_
_entity_poly.entity_id
_entity_poly.type
_entity_poly.pdbx_seq_one_letter_code
_entity_poly.pdbx_strand_id
1 'polypeptide(L)'
;MQKKTKMTSRERVLNALSGKPVDRTPVANPTSVATVELMDLVGASFPEACRDPELAARLASTGYTELGFDSISPYFSIIQESSALGCEMQWEEKDNWPTVRMYKPIWKDSSDVKIPSDFLKHREVKAITESIKMIREEFGDEVAIIGKTMGPWTLAYHVFGVESFLLGSVDNPEETFKALEKLTEISILFGQAQIDAGADVLTFPDHATGDLVSGEY
;
A
#
# COMPACT_ATOMS: atom_id res chain seq x y z
N MET A 1 6.56 44.32 2.95
CA MET A 1 6.77 42.96 2.38
C MET A 1 6.05 41.97 3.28
N GLN A 2 4.91 41.43 2.85
CA GLN A 2 4.26 40.33 3.54
C GLN A 2 5.21 39.12 3.51
N LYS A 3 5.56 38.56 4.67
CA LYS A 3 6.23 37.27 4.75
C LYS A 3 5.32 36.24 4.03
N LYS A 4 5.75 35.77 2.86
CA LYS A 4 5.14 34.59 2.24
C LYS A 4 5.18 33.49 3.29
N THR A 5 4.04 33.11 3.85
CA THR A 5 3.93 31.92 4.66
C THR A 5 4.43 30.74 3.82
N LYS A 6 5.42 30.03 4.31
CA LYS A 6 5.98 28.86 3.63
C LYS A 6 4.88 27.79 3.57
N MET A 7 4.65 27.24 2.40
CA MET A 7 3.67 26.18 2.18
C MET A 7 4.06 24.95 3.01
N THR A 8 3.09 24.28 3.64
CA THR A 8 3.34 23.01 4.35
C THR A 8 3.68 21.91 3.32
N SER A 9 4.29 20.82 3.77
CA SER A 9 4.58 19.67 2.93
C SER A 9 3.29 19.07 2.36
N ARG A 10 2.24 18.99 3.18
CA ARG A 10 0.91 18.54 2.75
C ARG A 10 0.32 19.43 1.66
N GLU A 11 0.27 20.75 1.88
CA GLU A 11 -0.24 21.70 0.89
C GLU A 11 0.53 21.59 -0.43
N ARG A 12 1.85 21.43 -0.36
CA ARG A 12 2.72 21.30 -1.53
C ARG A 12 2.39 20.07 -2.36
N VAL A 13 2.27 18.90 -1.71
CA VAL A 13 1.92 17.64 -2.40
C VAL A 13 0.52 17.74 -3.03
N LEU A 14 -0.48 18.18 -2.27
CA LEU A 14 -1.86 18.25 -2.76
C LEU A 14 -2.05 19.29 -3.87
N ASN A 15 -1.35 20.43 -3.78
CA ASN A 15 -1.37 21.43 -4.82
C ASN A 15 -0.70 20.95 -6.10
N ALA A 16 0.45 20.29 -6.00
CA ALA A 16 1.14 19.70 -7.15
C ALA A 16 0.28 18.68 -7.88
N LEU A 17 -0.34 17.75 -7.13
CA LEU A 17 -1.25 16.74 -7.68
C LEU A 17 -2.50 17.36 -8.33
N SER A 18 -2.94 18.52 -7.84
CA SER A 18 -4.09 19.25 -8.40
C SER A 18 -3.71 20.23 -9.51
N GLY A 19 -2.46 20.27 -9.97
CA GLY A 19 -1.97 21.22 -10.98
C GLY A 19 -1.92 22.66 -10.51
N LYS A 20 -1.96 22.92 -9.20
CA LYS A 20 -1.88 24.27 -8.62
C LYS A 20 -0.42 24.70 -8.42
N PRO A 21 -0.15 26.04 -8.34
CA PRO A 21 1.17 26.54 -8.06
C PRO A 21 1.72 26.04 -6.71
N VAL A 22 3.02 25.73 -6.69
CA VAL A 22 3.77 25.32 -5.51
C VAL A 22 5.02 26.18 -5.33
N ASP A 23 5.51 26.28 -4.11
CA ASP A 23 6.74 27.04 -3.78
C ASP A 23 8.02 26.33 -4.27
N ARG A 24 7.99 25.00 -4.37
CA ARG A 24 8.98 24.11 -4.98
C ARG A 24 8.33 22.80 -5.38
N THR A 25 8.99 22.01 -6.21
CA THR A 25 8.57 20.62 -6.48
C THR A 25 8.54 19.80 -5.19
N PRO A 26 7.44 19.11 -4.87
CA PRO A 26 7.40 18.22 -3.72
C PRO A 26 8.32 17.00 -3.93
N VAL A 27 8.92 16.55 -2.84
CA VAL A 27 9.62 15.26 -2.79
C VAL A 27 8.69 14.31 -2.04
N ALA A 28 7.88 13.58 -2.78
CA ALA A 28 6.93 12.62 -2.23
C ALA A 28 7.28 11.22 -2.70
N ASN A 29 7.28 10.27 -1.79
CA ASN A 29 7.43 8.86 -2.14
C ASN A 29 6.04 8.19 -2.14
N PRO A 30 5.56 7.72 -3.30
CA PRO A 30 4.26 7.02 -3.39
C PRO A 30 4.29 5.62 -2.79
N THR A 31 5.48 5.12 -2.46
CA THR A 31 5.72 3.92 -1.68
C THR A 31 6.34 4.30 -0.34
N SER A 32 6.55 3.36 0.54
CA SER A 32 7.23 3.60 1.80
C SER A 32 8.75 3.71 1.63
N VAL A 33 9.42 4.29 2.61
CA VAL A 33 10.87 4.29 2.73
C VAL A 33 11.25 3.49 3.96
N ALA A 34 12.11 2.49 3.77
CA ALA A 34 12.69 1.73 4.87
C ALA A 34 14.08 1.23 4.46
N THR A 35 15.09 1.60 5.23
CA THR A 35 16.44 1.05 5.15
C THR A 35 16.82 0.46 6.50
N VAL A 36 17.82 -0.40 6.52
CA VAL A 36 18.28 -1.00 7.78
C VAL A 36 18.76 0.09 8.75
N GLU A 37 19.40 1.16 8.25
CA GLU A 37 19.86 2.27 9.07
C GLU A 37 18.68 3.04 9.70
N LEU A 38 17.59 3.27 8.95
CA LEU A 38 16.39 3.91 9.50
C LEU A 38 15.68 3.01 10.51
N MET A 39 15.64 1.71 10.26
CA MET A 39 15.11 0.73 11.22
C MET A 39 15.89 0.74 12.52
N ASP A 40 17.24 0.78 12.46
CA ASP A 40 18.10 0.86 13.63
C ASP A 40 17.93 2.18 14.38
N LEU A 41 17.82 3.29 13.63
CA LEU A 41 17.66 4.62 14.21
C LEU A 41 16.43 4.73 15.08
N VAL A 42 15.30 4.16 14.61
CA VAL A 42 14.01 4.30 15.30
C VAL A 42 13.58 3.06 16.09
N GLY A 43 14.37 1.98 16.06
CA GLY A 43 14.04 0.73 16.75
C GLY A 43 12.75 0.06 16.23
N ALA A 44 12.48 0.17 14.95
CA ALA A 44 11.32 -0.41 14.28
C ALA A 44 11.77 -1.11 13.01
N SER A 45 11.65 -2.44 12.93
CA SER A 45 12.18 -3.24 11.83
C SER A 45 11.18 -4.26 11.28
N PHE A 46 11.47 -4.79 10.12
CA PHE A 46 10.75 -5.94 9.58
C PHE A 46 11.06 -7.22 10.38
N PRO A 47 10.11 -8.18 10.41
CA PRO A 47 8.76 -8.10 9.83
C PRO A 47 7.75 -7.34 10.70
N GLU A 48 8.11 -6.98 11.95
CA GLU A 48 7.16 -6.46 12.94
C GLU A 48 6.55 -5.11 12.52
N ALA A 49 7.30 -4.23 11.85
CA ALA A 49 6.77 -2.97 11.33
C ALA A 49 5.65 -3.14 10.27
N CYS A 50 5.47 -4.35 9.70
CA CYS A 50 4.35 -4.64 8.80
C CYS A 50 3.08 -5.10 9.56
N ARG A 51 3.15 -5.31 10.88
CA ARG A 51 2.15 -5.97 11.71
C ARG A 51 1.78 -5.22 12.97
N ASP A 52 2.56 -4.22 13.32
CA ASP A 52 2.39 -3.40 14.52
C ASP A 52 2.24 -1.92 14.09
N PRO A 53 1.12 -1.26 14.47
CA PRO A 53 0.84 0.09 14.00
C PRO A 53 1.82 1.15 14.55
N GLU A 54 2.32 0.98 15.78
CA GLU A 54 3.28 1.92 16.37
C GLU A 54 4.65 1.83 15.67
N LEU A 55 5.12 0.60 15.42
CA LEU A 55 6.35 0.38 14.68
C LEU A 55 6.22 0.84 13.22
N ALA A 56 5.06 0.60 12.59
CA ALA A 56 4.77 1.07 11.23
C ALA A 56 4.80 2.61 11.16
N ALA A 57 4.10 3.29 12.06
CA ALA A 57 4.05 4.75 12.10
C ALA A 57 5.46 5.34 12.33
N ARG A 58 6.20 4.81 13.31
CA ARG A 58 7.55 5.26 13.65
C ARG A 58 8.53 5.14 12.49
N LEU A 59 8.55 3.96 11.84
CA LEU A 59 9.44 3.73 10.70
C LEU A 59 9.04 4.59 9.49
N ALA A 60 7.75 4.68 9.17
CA ALA A 60 7.27 5.47 8.04
C ALA A 60 7.57 6.96 8.19
N SER A 61 7.49 7.50 9.41
CA SER A 61 7.73 8.91 9.69
C SER A 61 9.15 9.35 9.38
N THR A 62 10.13 8.43 9.36
CA THR A 62 11.54 8.74 9.05
C THR A 62 11.72 9.36 7.66
N GLY A 63 10.86 9.04 6.70
CA GLY A 63 10.87 9.70 5.40
C GLY A 63 10.70 11.20 5.49
N TYR A 64 9.85 11.68 6.39
CA TYR A 64 9.60 13.09 6.65
C TYR A 64 10.62 13.68 7.64
N THR A 65 10.83 13.04 8.80
CA THR A 65 11.62 13.58 9.90
C THR A 65 13.13 13.58 9.62
N GLU A 66 13.63 12.52 8.97
CA GLU A 66 15.07 12.33 8.76
C GLU A 66 15.50 12.67 7.32
N LEU A 67 14.66 12.35 6.33
CA LEU A 67 15.02 12.55 4.93
C LEU A 67 14.40 13.81 4.31
N GLY A 68 13.48 14.48 5.00
CA GLY A 68 12.85 15.73 4.55
C GLY A 68 11.89 15.54 3.38
N PHE A 69 11.27 14.38 3.23
CA PHE A 69 10.21 14.15 2.23
C PHE A 69 8.95 14.95 2.58
N ASP A 70 8.14 15.25 1.58
CA ASP A 70 6.88 15.96 1.76
C ASP A 70 5.70 14.99 2.02
N SER A 71 5.97 13.69 2.19
CA SER A 71 4.96 12.67 2.45
C SER A 71 5.43 11.58 3.39
N ILE A 72 4.48 10.91 4.03
CA ILE A 72 4.66 9.70 4.83
C ILE A 72 3.76 8.61 4.26
N SER A 73 4.27 7.36 4.15
CA SER A 73 3.48 6.19 3.76
C SER A 73 3.84 4.99 4.62
N PRO A 74 2.94 4.43 5.44
CA PRO A 74 3.25 3.31 6.32
C PRO A 74 3.10 1.92 5.69
N TYR A 75 2.83 1.84 4.40
CA TYR A 75 2.62 0.57 3.70
C TYR A 75 3.95 0.08 3.07
N PHE A 76 4.70 -0.77 3.77
CA PHE A 76 6.06 -1.18 3.38
C PHE A 76 6.11 -2.35 2.40
N SER A 77 5.23 -3.33 2.55
CA SER A 77 5.23 -4.57 1.76
C SER A 77 3.88 -4.79 1.09
N ILE A 78 3.78 -5.81 0.25
CA ILE A 78 2.58 -6.15 -0.51
C ILE A 78 1.82 -7.33 0.10
N ILE A 79 1.77 -7.42 1.43
CA ILE A 79 1.25 -8.59 2.11
C ILE A 79 -0.10 -8.38 2.81
N GLN A 80 -0.51 -7.13 3.05
CA GLN A 80 -1.61 -6.81 3.94
C GLN A 80 -2.92 -7.47 3.49
N GLU A 81 -3.34 -7.18 2.26
CA GLU A 81 -4.55 -7.75 1.68
C GLU A 81 -4.43 -9.26 1.54
N SER A 82 -3.31 -9.73 1.01
CA SER A 82 -3.09 -11.16 0.76
C SER A 82 -3.05 -11.99 2.04
N SER A 83 -2.47 -11.44 3.13
CA SER A 83 -2.50 -12.06 4.45
C SER A 83 -3.94 -12.16 4.98
N ALA A 84 -4.73 -11.09 4.84
CA ALA A 84 -6.11 -11.06 5.26
C ALA A 84 -7.03 -11.99 4.44
N LEU A 85 -6.65 -12.27 3.19
CA LEU A 85 -7.33 -13.23 2.33
C LEU A 85 -6.93 -14.69 2.62
N GLY A 86 -5.89 -14.92 3.42
CA GLY A 86 -5.43 -16.24 3.83
C GLY A 86 -4.27 -16.81 3.02
N CYS A 87 -3.57 -15.99 2.23
CA CYS A 87 -2.34 -16.41 1.56
C CYS A 87 -1.25 -16.76 2.58
N GLU A 88 -0.41 -17.73 2.25
CA GLU A 88 0.76 -18.06 3.08
C GLU A 88 1.83 -16.98 2.93
N MET A 89 2.27 -16.42 4.05
CA MET A 89 3.31 -15.40 4.11
C MET A 89 4.68 -16.00 4.34
N GLN A 90 5.69 -15.40 3.74
CA GLN A 90 7.10 -15.59 4.07
C GLN A 90 7.57 -14.37 4.86
N TRP A 91 7.76 -14.59 6.18
CA TRP A 91 8.06 -13.54 7.15
C TRP A 91 9.56 -13.26 7.25
N GLU A 92 10.22 -12.94 6.26
CA GLU A 92 11.66 -12.68 6.18
C GLU A 92 12.28 -12.03 7.45
N GLU A 93 13.57 -11.80 7.44
CA GLU A 93 14.29 -11.11 8.50
C GLU A 93 14.38 -9.60 8.24
N LYS A 94 15.06 -8.86 9.13
CA LYS A 94 15.13 -7.40 9.15
C LYS A 94 15.55 -6.75 7.82
N ASP A 95 16.43 -7.37 7.08
CA ASP A 95 16.98 -6.88 5.81
C ASP A 95 16.12 -7.20 4.57
N ASN A 96 15.06 -7.99 4.77
CA ASN A 96 14.11 -8.36 3.74
C ASN A 96 12.68 -8.11 4.21
N TRP A 97 11.86 -7.48 3.35
CA TRP A 97 10.44 -7.33 3.65
C TRP A 97 9.67 -8.65 3.45
N PRO A 98 8.60 -8.86 4.22
CA PRO A 98 7.72 -10.01 4.06
C PRO A 98 7.14 -10.10 2.65
N THR A 99 6.98 -11.31 2.14
CA THR A 99 6.43 -11.60 0.83
C THR A 99 5.34 -12.66 0.88
N VAL A 100 4.59 -12.80 -0.22
CA VAL A 100 3.57 -13.84 -0.39
C VAL A 100 4.18 -15.06 -1.08
N ARG A 101 3.85 -16.26 -0.60
CA ARG A 101 4.23 -17.52 -1.27
C ARG A 101 3.33 -17.79 -2.48
N MET A 102 3.54 -17.07 -3.59
CA MET A 102 2.71 -17.09 -4.80
C MET A 102 2.64 -18.45 -5.50
N TYR A 103 3.53 -19.41 -5.16
CA TYR A 103 3.47 -20.79 -5.67
C TYR A 103 2.48 -21.70 -4.90
N LYS A 104 1.80 -21.14 -3.90
CA LYS A 104 0.74 -21.79 -3.14
C LYS A 104 -0.58 -21.02 -3.29
N PRO A 105 -1.23 -21.08 -4.47
CA PRO A 105 -2.49 -20.40 -4.67
C PRO A 105 -3.56 -20.91 -3.71
N ILE A 106 -4.43 -20.01 -3.26
CA ILE A 106 -5.52 -20.32 -2.33
C ILE A 106 -6.86 -20.45 -3.06
N TRP A 107 -6.97 -19.92 -4.28
CA TRP A 107 -8.18 -19.94 -5.11
C TRP A 107 -7.89 -20.51 -6.50
N LYS A 108 -8.94 -21.01 -7.17
CA LYS A 108 -8.85 -21.62 -8.50
C LYS A 108 -9.53 -20.78 -9.57
N ASP A 109 -10.66 -20.16 -9.23
CA ASP A 109 -11.46 -19.36 -10.14
C ASP A 109 -12.20 -18.23 -9.39
N SER A 110 -12.93 -17.39 -10.13
CA SER A 110 -13.61 -16.21 -9.57
C SER A 110 -14.68 -16.56 -8.54
N SER A 111 -15.21 -17.79 -8.54
CA SER A 111 -16.23 -18.22 -7.56
C SER A 111 -15.67 -18.40 -6.15
N ASP A 112 -14.36 -18.62 -6.04
CA ASP A 112 -13.66 -18.76 -4.78
C ASP A 112 -13.40 -17.41 -4.10
N VAL A 113 -13.41 -16.30 -4.87
CA VAL A 113 -13.10 -14.96 -4.35
C VAL A 113 -14.13 -14.55 -3.31
N LYS A 114 -13.65 -14.39 -2.06
CA LYS A 114 -14.47 -14.00 -0.91
C LYS A 114 -13.71 -13.01 -0.05
N ILE A 115 -14.36 -11.91 0.29
CA ILE A 115 -13.83 -10.95 1.25
C ILE A 115 -14.23 -11.44 2.65
N PRO A 116 -13.27 -11.78 3.53
CA PRO A 116 -13.57 -12.13 4.91
C PRO A 116 -14.33 -11.00 5.61
N SER A 117 -15.36 -11.33 6.41
CA SER A 117 -16.15 -10.33 7.12
C SER A 117 -15.35 -9.52 8.16
N ASP A 118 -14.19 -10.03 8.55
CA ASP A 118 -13.24 -9.42 9.48
C ASP A 118 -11.99 -8.87 8.77
N PHE A 119 -12.00 -8.74 7.44
CA PHE A 119 -10.86 -8.27 6.62
C PHE A 119 -10.20 -7.01 7.19
N LEU A 120 -10.98 -5.97 7.52
CA LEU A 120 -10.45 -4.73 8.09
C LEU A 120 -9.95 -4.88 9.55
N LYS A 121 -10.26 -5.98 10.21
CA LYS A 121 -9.79 -6.30 11.56
C LYS A 121 -8.55 -7.18 11.55
N HIS A 122 -8.17 -7.70 10.38
CA HIS A 122 -6.98 -8.50 10.23
C HIS A 122 -5.74 -7.70 10.68
N ARG A 123 -4.81 -8.36 11.36
CA ARG A 123 -3.68 -7.71 12.03
C ARG A 123 -2.89 -6.79 11.08
N GLU A 124 -2.52 -7.29 9.91
CA GLU A 124 -1.68 -6.57 8.94
C GLU A 124 -2.45 -5.41 8.27
N VAL A 125 -3.73 -5.59 8.00
CA VAL A 125 -4.62 -4.54 7.46
C VAL A 125 -4.84 -3.44 8.50
N LYS A 126 -5.15 -3.84 9.74
CA LYS A 126 -5.35 -2.92 10.85
C LYS A 126 -4.07 -2.15 11.19
N ALA A 127 -2.90 -2.77 11.09
CA ALA A 127 -1.63 -2.10 11.33
C ALA A 127 -1.48 -0.84 10.46
N ILE A 128 -1.90 -0.90 9.19
CA ILE A 128 -1.84 0.25 8.27
C ILE A 128 -2.85 1.33 8.64
N THR A 129 -4.10 0.97 8.87
CA THR A 129 -5.14 1.98 9.17
C THR A 129 -4.88 2.67 10.51
N GLU A 130 -4.43 1.94 11.53
CA GLU A 130 -4.10 2.54 12.83
C GLU A 130 -2.80 3.37 12.75
N SER A 131 -1.79 2.95 12.00
CA SER A 131 -0.58 3.77 11.81
C SER A 131 -0.88 5.09 11.08
N ILE A 132 -1.78 5.08 10.08
CA ILE A 132 -2.23 6.32 9.42
C ILE A 132 -2.89 7.27 10.42
N LYS A 133 -3.74 6.77 11.33
CA LYS A 133 -4.35 7.59 12.39
C LYS A 133 -3.29 8.19 13.32
N MET A 134 -2.33 7.38 13.79
CA MET A 134 -1.24 7.84 14.65
C MET A 134 -0.41 8.93 13.98
N ILE A 135 -0.05 8.73 12.70
CA ILE A 135 0.70 9.72 11.91
C ILE A 135 -0.13 11.01 11.77
N ARG A 136 -1.43 10.91 11.51
CA ARG A 136 -2.31 12.09 11.41
C ARG A 136 -2.44 12.81 12.75
N GLU A 137 -2.55 12.09 13.85
CA GLU A 137 -2.58 12.68 15.20
C GLU A 137 -1.27 13.38 15.56
N GLU A 138 -0.11 12.81 15.18
CA GLU A 138 1.20 13.37 15.49
C GLU A 138 1.54 14.60 14.65
N PHE A 139 1.32 14.54 13.33
CA PHE A 139 1.77 15.58 12.40
C PHE A 139 0.66 16.53 11.93
N GLY A 140 -0.59 16.24 12.24
CA GLY A 140 -1.74 17.07 11.84
C GLY A 140 -1.78 17.30 10.32
N ASP A 141 -1.80 18.57 9.92
CA ASP A 141 -1.86 18.99 8.52
C ASP A 141 -0.47 19.42 7.94
N GLU A 142 0.62 19.06 8.61
CA GLU A 142 1.96 19.47 8.18
C GLU A 142 2.48 18.66 7.00
N VAL A 143 2.19 17.34 6.94
CA VAL A 143 2.71 16.41 5.95
C VAL A 143 1.60 15.64 5.25
N ALA A 144 1.78 15.32 3.97
CA ALA A 144 0.86 14.47 3.23
C ALA A 144 1.00 13.00 3.65
N ILE A 145 -0.13 12.34 3.91
CA ILE A 145 -0.16 10.90 4.20
C ILE A 145 -0.64 10.17 2.95
N ILE A 146 0.21 9.28 2.46
CA ILE A 146 -0.08 8.46 1.28
C ILE A 146 -0.43 7.05 1.72
N GLY A 147 -1.69 6.68 1.53
CA GLY A 147 -2.16 5.31 1.61
C GLY A 147 -1.82 4.52 0.35
N LYS A 148 -1.85 3.21 0.46
CA LYS A 148 -1.61 2.31 -0.67
C LYS A 148 -2.49 1.08 -0.56
N THR A 149 -3.02 0.61 -1.68
CA THR A 149 -3.70 -0.66 -1.79
C THR A 149 -3.29 -1.34 -3.10
N MET A 150 -3.21 -2.65 -3.10
CA MET A 150 -2.78 -3.39 -4.28
C MET A 150 -3.83 -3.32 -5.38
N GLY A 151 -3.37 -3.22 -6.61
CA GLY A 151 -4.23 -3.40 -7.77
C GLY A 151 -4.72 -4.85 -7.90
N PRO A 152 -5.86 -5.06 -8.56
CA PRO A 152 -6.49 -6.39 -8.65
C PRO A 152 -5.64 -7.42 -9.40
N TRP A 153 -4.81 -6.98 -10.34
CA TRP A 153 -3.91 -7.87 -11.08
C TRP A 153 -2.84 -8.47 -10.18
N THR A 154 -2.21 -7.64 -9.35
CA THR A 154 -1.22 -8.12 -8.37
C THR A 154 -1.86 -9.02 -7.32
N LEU A 155 -3.06 -8.68 -6.83
CA LEU A 155 -3.81 -9.54 -5.92
C LEU A 155 -4.10 -10.90 -6.57
N ALA A 156 -4.46 -10.92 -7.87
CA ALA A 156 -4.69 -12.15 -8.61
C ALA A 156 -3.45 -13.05 -8.63
N TYR A 157 -2.26 -12.49 -8.82
CA TYR A 157 -1.01 -13.26 -8.73
C TYR A 157 -0.84 -13.93 -7.37
N HIS A 158 -1.23 -13.23 -6.30
CA HIS A 158 -1.09 -13.75 -4.93
C HIS A 158 -2.08 -14.89 -4.65
N VAL A 159 -3.32 -14.77 -5.11
CA VAL A 159 -4.38 -15.71 -4.74
C VAL A 159 -4.55 -16.88 -5.73
N PHE A 160 -4.30 -16.67 -7.03
CA PHE A 160 -4.42 -17.70 -8.08
C PHE A 160 -3.07 -18.28 -8.51
N GLY A 161 -1.95 -17.62 -8.15
CA GLY A 161 -0.61 -17.92 -8.65
C GLY A 161 -0.32 -17.26 -10.00
N VAL A 162 0.91 -16.83 -10.20
CA VAL A 162 1.32 -16.03 -11.38
C VAL A 162 1.07 -16.78 -12.68
N GLU A 163 1.63 -18.00 -12.81
CA GLU A 163 1.53 -18.78 -14.04
C GLU A 163 0.08 -19.12 -14.39
N SER A 164 -0.68 -19.65 -13.42
CA SER A 164 -2.07 -20.04 -13.62
C SER A 164 -2.94 -18.86 -14.04
N PHE A 165 -2.72 -17.69 -13.43
CA PHE A 165 -3.50 -16.50 -13.75
C PHE A 165 -3.16 -15.92 -15.12
N LEU A 166 -1.86 -15.87 -15.49
CA LEU A 166 -1.43 -15.42 -16.82
C LEU A 166 -1.92 -16.33 -17.93
N LEU A 167 -1.85 -17.65 -17.78
CA LEU A 167 -2.41 -18.58 -18.75
C LEU A 167 -3.94 -18.43 -18.84
N GLY A 168 -4.62 -18.31 -17.69
CA GLY A 168 -6.06 -18.09 -17.64
C GLY A 168 -6.50 -16.81 -18.33
N SER A 169 -5.69 -15.75 -18.28
CA SER A 169 -6.01 -14.47 -18.95
C SER A 169 -6.06 -14.60 -20.48
N VAL A 170 -5.30 -15.55 -21.05
CA VAL A 170 -5.33 -15.85 -22.48
C VAL A 170 -6.41 -16.87 -22.83
N ASP A 171 -6.52 -17.93 -22.04
CA ASP A 171 -7.40 -19.07 -22.34
C ASP A 171 -8.88 -18.78 -22.01
N ASN A 172 -9.15 -17.98 -20.97
CA ASN A 172 -10.50 -17.66 -20.51
C ASN A 172 -10.59 -16.21 -20.01
N PRO A 173 -10.54 -15.19 -20.88
CA PRO A 173 -10.56 -13.78 -20.50
C PRO A 173 -11.82 -13.37 -19.73
N GLU A 174 -12.98 -13.95 -20.03
CA GLU A 174 -14.23 -13.62 -19.31
C GLU A 174 -14.15 -13.98 -17.81
N GLU A 175 -13.56 -15.12 -17.49
CA GLU A 175 -13.35 -15.56 -16.11
C GLU A 175 -12.33 -14.69 -15.41
N THR A 176 -11.27 -14.30 -16.13
CA THR A 176 -10.25 -13.36 -15.64
C THR A 176 -10.87 -12.02 -15.28
N PHE A 177 -11.72 -11.44 -16.15
CA PHE A 177 -12.42 -10.19 -15.84
C PHE A 177 -13.31 -10.31 -14.59
N LYS A 178 -14.08 -11.40 -14.45
CA LYS A 178 -14.90 -11.62 -13.24
C LYS A 178 -14.05 -11.69 -11.96
N ALA A 179 -12.88 -12.33 -12.05
CA ALA A 179 -11.95 -12.39 -10.92
C ALA A 179 -11.42 -11.00 -10.57
N LEU A 180 -10.98 -10.21 -11.56
CA LEU A 180 -10.46 -8.86 -11.37
C LEU A 180 -11.52 -7.90 -10.80
N GLU A 181 -12.78 -7.96 -11.28
CA GLU A 181 -13.89 -7.18 -10.72
C GLU A 181 -14.04 -7.42 -9.21
N LYS A 182 -14.10 -8.69 -8.80
CA LYS A 182 -14.23 -9.04 -7.37
C LYS A 182 -13.01 -8.64 -6.55
N LEU A 183 -11.79 -8.78 -7.09
CA LEU A 183 -10.56 -8.34 -6.41
C LEU A 183 -10.49 -6.83 -6.28
N THR A 184 -11.06 -6.08 -7.23
CA THR A 184 -11.16 -4.62 -7.16
C THR A 184 -11.97 -4.17 -5.94
N GLU A 185 -13.00 -4.91 -5.53
CA GLU A 185 -13.78 -4.61 -4.32
C GLU A 185 -12.91 -4.61 -3.06
N ILE A 186 -11.88 -5.48 -2.99
CA ILE A 186 -10.93 -5.53 -1.89
C ILE A 186 -10.08 -4.25 -1.85
N SER A 187 -9.56 -3.84 -3.02
CA SER A 187 -8.78 -2.61 -3.15
C SER A 187 -9.59 -1.37 -2.75
N ILE A 188 -10.86 -1.30 -3.15
CA ILE A 188 -11.78 -0.20 -2.79
C ILE A 188 -12.04 -0.21 -1.28
N LEU A 189 -12.36 -1.38 -0.70
CA LEU A 189 -12.64 -1.51 0.73
C LEU A 189 -11.46 -1.05 1.59
N PHE A 190 -10.25 -1.50 1.25
CA PHE A 190 -9.06 -1.13 2.01
C PHE A 190 -8.63 0.31 1.75
N GLY A 191 -8.76 0.80 0.51
CA GLY A 191 -8.49 2.19 0.18
C GLY A 191 -9.41 3.15 0.95
N GLN A 192 -10.71 2.86 1.00
CA GLN A 192 -11.67 3.67 1.77
C GLN A 192 -11.32 3.70 3.27
N ALA A 193 -10.96 2.54 3.85
CA ALA A 193 -10.56 2.49 5.25
C ALA A 193 -9.31 3.33 5.55
N GLN A 194 -8.37 3.44 4.62
CA GLN A 194 -7.20 4.31 4.75
C GLN A 194 -7.54 5.80 4.63
N ILE A 195 -8.47 6.16 3.73
CA ILE A 195 -9.00 7.54 3.64
C ILE A 195 -9.69 7.92 4.95
N ASP A 196 -10.55 7.05 5.47
CA ASP A 196 -11.28 7.27 6.73
C ASP A 196 -10.31 7.37 7.92
N ALA A 197 -9.15 6.71 7.85
CA ALA A 197 -8.08 6.82 8.83
C ALA A 197 -7.26 8.12 8.71
N GLY A 198 -7.39 8.88 7.63
CA GLY A 198 -6.73 10.17 7.44
C GLY A 198 -5.70 10.23 6.32
N ALA A 199 -5.64 9.26 5.40
CA ALA A 199 -4.82 9.36 4.20
C ALA A 199 -5.32 10.48 3.28
N ASP A 200 -4.40 11.26 2.71
CA ASP A 200 -4.69 12.35 1.76
C ASP A 200 -4.72 11.89 0.31
N VAL A 201 -3.93 10.87 0.01
CA VAL A 201 -3.69 10.33 -1.33
C VAL A 201 -3.69 8.81 -1.24
N LEU A 202 -4.24 8.14 -2.24
CA LEU A 202 -4.09 6.70 -2.41
C LEU A 202 -3.27 6.40 -3.66
N THR A 203 -2.40 5.41 -3.56
CA THR A 203 -1.70 4.81 -4.69
C THR A 203 -2.17 3.38 -4.92
N PHE A 204 -2.24 2.99 -6.19
CA PHE A 204 -2.69 1.66 -6.62
C PHE A 204 -1.60 1.02 -7.49
N PRO A 205 -0.50 0.52 -6.91
CA PRO A 205 0.49 -0.20 -7.69
C PRO A 205 -0.09 -1.52 -8.20
N ASP A 206 0.13 -1.76 -9.47
CA ASP A 206 -0.28 -3.02 -10.10
C ASP A 206 0.82 -3.53 -11.06
N HIS A 207 1.04 -4.84 -11.09
CA HIS A 207 2.00 -5.50 -11.95
C HIS A 207 1.38 -5.91 -13.30
N ALA A 208 0.68 -4.97 -13.93
CA ALA A 208 0.08 -5.10 -15.25
C ALA A 208 0.92 -4.31 -16.26
N THR A 209 1.98 -4.91 -16.78
CA THR A 209 2.86 -4.29 -17.78
C THR A 209 2.60 -4.85 -19.18
N GLY A 210 2.87 -4.07 -20.23
CA GLY A 210 2.69 -4.50 -21.61
C GLY A 210 3.49 -5.73 -22.03
N ASP A 211 4.48 -6.13 -21.22
CA ASP A 211 5.23 -7.38 -21.44
C ASP A 211 4.48 -8.62 -20.91
N LEU A 212 3.53 -8.42 -20.01
CA LEU A 212 2.80 -9.51 -19.34
C LEU A 212 1.31 -9.51 -19.69
N VAL A 213 0.75 -8.38 -20.07
CA VAL A 213 -0.68 -8.16 -20.19
C VAL A 213 -1.00 -7.52 -21.52
N SER A 214 -2.00 -8.05 -22.23
CA SER A 214 -2.52 -7.46 -23.45
C SER A 214 -3.16 -6.09 -23.16
N GLY A 215 -3.12 -5.19 -24.15
CA GLY A 215 -3.80 -3.89 -24.06
C GLY A 215 -5.34 -3.96 -24.10
N GLU A 216 -5.92 -5.16 -24.11
CA GLU A 216 -7.36 -5.40 -24.04
C GLU A 216 -7.88 -5.47 -22.58
N TYR A 217 -6.99 -5.55 -21.60
CA TYR A 217 -7.29 -5.54 -20.16
C TYR A 217 -7.24 -4.16 -19.54
#